data_b0066400a85b88374b897a9d2aa474bc
#
_entry.id   b0066400a85b88374b897a9d2aa474bc
#
_cell.length_a   1.000
_cell.length_b   1.000
_cell.length_c   1.000
_cell.angle_alpha   90.00
_cell.angle_beta   90.00
_cell.angle_gamma   90.00
#
_symmetry.space_group_name_H-M   'P 1'
#
loop_
_entity.id
_entity.type
_entity.pdbx_description
1 polymer ?
#
loop_
_entity_poly.entity_id
_entity_poly.type
_entity_poly.pdbx_seq_one_letter_code
_entity_poly.pdbx_strand_id
1 'polypeptide(L)'
;ETRDYISIATTRPETMLGDGAVAVHPDDARYAPIVGKLCEIPVGPREHRRLIPIITDEYPDPDFGSGAVKITGAHDFNDYGVAQRNGIPLYALMDSKGAMRADGLSYAESAALAGAIARGEREAGDVSQINLVPEDLRGLDRLEARRAVIDQINAEGLAVWYLHKEIDKETGAEHLERRPLVDQKPIMQPFGD
;
A
#
# COMPACT_ATOMS: atom_id res chain seq x y z
N GLU A 1 22.29 -7.32 7.76
CA GLU A 1 22.06 -6.89 6.36
C GLU A 1 21.47 -5.50 6.35
N THR A 2 22.06 -4.60 5.58
CA THR A 2 21.48 -3.28 5.35
C THR A 2 20.41 -3.44 4.27
N ARG A 3 19.15 -3.12 4.59
CA ARG A 3 18.04 -3.12 3.63
C ARG A 3 17.67 -1.69 3.29
N ASP A 4 17.38 -1.42 2.04
CA ASP A 4 16.91 -0.14 1.53
C ASP A 4 15.39 -0.10 1.28
N TYR A 5 14.67 -1.11 1.80
CA TYR A 5 13.23 -1.26 1.65
C TYR A 5 12.55 -1.73 2.94
N ILE A 6 11.26 -1.45 3.04
CA ILE A 6 10.34 -2.01 4.04
C ILE A 6 9.40 -2.98 3.32
N SER A 7 9.32 -4.22 3.83
CA SER A 7 8.33 -5.19 3.33
C SER A 7 7.00 -4.99 4.01
N ILE A 8 5.94 -4.95 3.24
CA ILE A 8 4.56 -4.95 3.72
C ILE A 8 3.79 -6.10 3.06
N ALA A 9 2.73 -6.58 3.70
CA ALA A 9 1.78 -7.51 3.14
C ALA A 9 0.41 -6.86 3.03
N THR A 10 -0.25 -6.99 1.89
CA THR A 10 -1.60 -6.46 1.68
C THR A 10 -2.44 -7.40 0.81
N THR A 11 -3.72 -7.52 1.14
CA THR A 11 -4.72 -8.19 0.32
C THR A 11 -5.41 -7.23 -0.67
N ARG A 12 -5.10 -5.92 -0.57
CA ARG A 12 -5.74 -4.86 -1.35
C ARG A 12 -4.69 -3.92 -1.97
N PRO A 13 -3.83 -4.41 -2.89
CA PRO A 13 -2.74 -3.60 -3.45
C PRO A 13 -3.21 -2.34 -4.18
N GLU A 14 -4.43 -2.32 -4.73
CA GLU A 14 -5.02 -1.10 -5.33
C GLU A 14 -5.14 0.06 -4.34
N THR A 15 -5.27 -0.22 -3.04
CA THR A 15 -5.38 0.83 -2.04
C THR A 15 -4.05 1.47 -1.68
N MET A 16 -2.91 0.87 -2.06
CA MET A 16 -1.59 1.45 -1.85
C MET A 16 -1.42 2.83 -2.50
N LEU A 17 -2.17 3.08 -3.57
CA LEU A 17 -2.20 4.41 -4.19
C LEU A 17 -2.59 5.52 -3.20
N GLY A 18 -3.42 5.23 -2.21
CA GLY A 18 -3.89 6.16 -1.19
C GLY A 18 -3.20 6.03 0.17
N ASP A 19 -2.11 5.27 0.27
CA ASP A 19 -1.38 5.16 1.52
C ASP A 19 -0.88 6.52 1.99
N GLY A 20 -1.12 6.82 3.26
CA GLY A 20 -0.70 8.06 3.91
C GLY A 20 0.52 7.89 4.81
N ALA A 21 0.80 6.66 5.26
CA ALA A 21 1.94 6.33 6.12
C ALA A 21 2.26 4.82 6.06
N VAL A 22 3.43 4.46 6.58
CA VAL A 22 3.73 3.10 7.06
C VAL A 22 3.84 3.17 8.57
N ALA A 23 3.06 2.36 9.29
CA ALA A 23 3.11 2.25 10.74
C ALA A 23 3.93 1.05 11.18
N VAL A 24 4.68 1.21 12.27
CA VAL A 24 5.43 0.17 12.95
C VAL A 24 5.19 0.26 14.46
N HIS A 25 5.31 -0.83 15.19
CA HIS A 25 5.12 -0.80 16.63
C HIS A 25 6.27 -0.01 17.31
N PRO A 26 6.00 0.83 18.33
CA PRO A 26 7.03 1.64 18.99
C PRO A 26 8.16 0.79 19.62
N ASP A 27 7.85 -0.42 20.08
CA ASP A 27 8.80 -1.34 20.70
C ASP A 27 9.53 -2.24 19.68
N ASP A 28 9.22 -2.12 18.39
CA ASP A 28 9.91 -2.88 17.35
C ASP A 28 11.28 -2.27 17.01
N ALA A 29 12.30 -2.78 17.67
CA ALA A 29 13.67 -2.30 17.51
C ALA A 29 14.22 -2.40 16.07
N ARG A 30 13.61 -3.24 15.21
CA ARG A 30 14.02 -3.39 13.80
C ARG A 30 13.84 -2.10 13.02
N TYR A 31 12.80 -1.34 13.36
CA TYR A 31 12.41 -0.13 12.65
C TYR A 31 12.82 1.17 13.35
N ALA A 32 13.28 1.12 14.59
CA ALA A 32 13.69 2.30 15.35
C ALA A 32 14.62 3.28 14.58
N PRO A 33 15.60 2.79 13.76
CA PRO A 33 16.50 3.70 13.02
C PRO A 33 15.83 4.47 11.87
N ILE A 34 14.61 4.08 11.46
CA ILE A 34 13.93 4.67 10.29
C ILE A 34 12.60 5.34 10.63
N VAL A 35 12.12 5.24 11.87
CA VAL A 35 10.95 5.99 12.34
C VAL A 35 11.20 7.50 12.13
N GLY A 36 10.17 8.19 11.64
CA GLY A 36 10.23 9.62 11.30
C GLY A 36 10.89 9.92 9.95
N LYS A 37 11.44 8.92 9.26
CA LYS A 37 11.90 9.07 7.87
C LYS A 37 10.74 8.89 6.88
N LEU A 38 11.03 9.20 5.62
CA LEU A 38 10.10 8.98 4.51
C LEU A 38 10.50 7.72 3.74
N CYS A 39 9.50 6.99 3.26
CA CYS A 39 9.68 5.89 2.31
C CYS A 39 8.86 6.15 1.05
N GLU A 40 9.33 5.63 -0.08
CA GLU A 40 8.64 5.72 -1.36
C GLU A 40 7.57 4.64 -1.48
N ILE A 41 6.40 5.01 -2.00
CA ILE A 41 5.35 4.06 -2.39
C ILE A 41 5.69 3.52 -3.78
N PRO A 42 5.75 2.19 -3.98
CA PRO A 42 6.20 1.59 -5.23
C PRO A 42 5.10 1.46 -6.30
N VAL A 43 4.11 2.34 -6.29
CA VAL A 43 2.97 2.34 -7.24
C VAL A 43 2.71 3.72 -7.81
N GLY A 44 2.03 3.78 -8.95
CA GLY A 44 1.78 5.01 -9.71
C GLY A 44 2.93 5.35 -10.67
N PRO A 45 2.79 6.40 -11.49
CA PRO A 45 3.80 6.86 -12.43
C PRO A 45 5.16 7.13 -11.75
N ARG A 46 6.24 6.62 -12.33
CA ARG A 46 7.59 6.70 -11.72
C ARG A 46 8.07 8.13 -11.49
N GLU A 47 7.75 9.04 -12.40
CA GLU A 47 8.11 10.45 -12.35
C GLU A 47 7.38 11.22 -11.24
N HIS A 48 6.34 10.62 -10.66
CA HIS A 48 5.51 11.22 -9.61
C HIS A 48 5.36 10.31 -8.38
N ARG A 49 6.37 9.46 -8.09
CA ARG A 49 6.38 8.59 -6.90
C ARG A 49 6.27 9.42 -5.64
N ARG A 50 5.40 8.97 -4.75
CA ARG A 50 5.15 9.66 -3.49
C ARG A 50 6.02 9.13 -2.38
N LEU A 51 6.40 10.03 -1.49
CA LEU A 51 7.00 9.71 -0.22
C LEU A 51 5.94 9.79 0.87
N ILE A 52 5.95 8.82 1.80
CA ILE A 52 5.07 8.78 2.97
C ILE A 52 5.90 8.59 4.24
N PRO A 53 5.45 9.11 5.40
CA PRO A 53 6.18 8.97 6.65
C PRO A 53 6.11 7.55 7.20
N ILE A 54 7.19 7.15 7.88
CA ILE A 54 7.23 5.97 8.75
C ILE A 54 6.90 6.45 10.15
N ILE A 55 5.77 5.99 10.70
CA ILE A 55 5.24 6.40 12.01
C ILE A 55 5.25 5.25 13.00
N THR A 56 5.11 5.56 14.27
CA THR A 56 4.86 4.55 15.31
C THR A 56 3.38 4.55 15.69
N ASP A 57 2.82 3.37 15.88
CA ASP A 57 1.49 3.15 16.45
C ASP A 57 1.45 1.79 17.12
N GLU A 58 0.58 1.59 18.12
CA GLU A 58 0.40 0.30 18.80
C GLU A 58 -0.35 -0.74 17.95
N TYR A 59 -0.92 -0.31 16.83
CA TYR A 59 -1.73 -1.17 15.94
C TYR A 59 -0.93 -2.29 15.26
N PRO A 60 0.29 -2.05 14.69
CA PRO A 60 1.08 -3.12 14.08
C PRO A 60 1.55 -4.13 15.11
N ASP A 61 1.38 -5.42 14.80
CA ASP A 61 1.91 -6.51 15.62
C ASP A 61 3.35 -6.86 15.17
N PRO A 62 4.37 -6.67 16.02
CA PRO A 62 5.76 -6.98 15.67
C PRO A 62 6.01 -8.46 15.30
N ASP A 63 5.18 -9.35 15.80
CA ASP A 63 5.31 -10.79 15.60
C ASP A 63 4.52 -11.28 14.37
N PHE A 64 3.74 -10.39 13.74
CA PHE A 64 2.96 -10.74 12.56
C PHE A 64 3.58 -10.20 11.26
N GLY A 65 3.93 -11.11 10.35
CA GLY A 65 4.50 -10.76 9.04
C GLY A 65 5.82 -9.99 9.16
N SER A 66 5.88 -8.82 8.55
CA SER A 66 7.04 -7.93 8.66
C SER A 66 7.02 -7.04 9.91
N GLY A 67 5.89 -6.94 10.61
CA GLY A 67 5.68 -5.97 11.68
C GLY A 67 5.41 -4.54 11.18
N ALA A 68 5.41 -4.31 9.87
CA ALA A 68 5.10 -3.03 9.27
C ALA A 68 3.77 -3.09 8.51
N VAL A 69 2.92 -2.08 8.69
CA VAL A 69 1.58 -1.99 8.09
C VAL A 69 1.46 -0.70 7.30
N LYS A 70 1.02 -0.80 6.04
CA LYS A 70 0.63 0.37 5.25
C LYS A 70 -0.66 0.95 5.83
N ILE A 71 -0.80 2.25 5.84
CA ILE A 71 -1.97 2.94 6.40
C ILE A 71 -2.73 3.65 5.30
N THR A 72 -3.91 3.11 4.98
CA THR A 72 -4.87 3.66 4.01
C THR A 72 -6.18 4.03 4.69
N GLY A 73 -6.17 5.05 5.51
CA GLY A 73 -7.29 5.39 6.41
C GLY A 73 -8.62 5.71 5.73
N ALA A 74 -8.63 6.00 4.42
CA ALA A 74 -9.89 6.19 3.68
C ALA A 74 -10.57 4.87 3.26
N HIS A 75 -9.88 3.72 3.37
CA HIS A 75 -10.35 2.45 2.81
C HIS A 75 -10.29 1.26 3.76
N ASP A 76 -9.87 1.47 5.00
CA ASP A 76 -9.83 0.46 6.06
C ASP A 76 -10.16 1.09 7.41
N PHE A 77 -11.05 0.45 8.19
CA PHE A 77 -11.49 1.00 9.48
C PHE A 77 -10.39 1.00 10.54
N ASN A 78 -9.51 0.02 10.53
CA ASN A 78 -8.40 -0.03 11.48
C ASN A 78 -7.37 1.04 11.13
N ASP A 79 -7.03 1.16 9.84
CA ASP A 79 -6.14 2.20 9.32
C ASP A 79 -6.71 3.60 9.57
N TYR A 80 -8.04 3.77 9.52
CA TYR A 80 -8.70 5.02 9.86
C TYR A 80 -8.37 5.46 11.28
N GLY A 81 -8.45 4.55 12.25
CA GLY A 81 -8.09 4.84 13.64
C GLY A 81 -6.63 5.28 13.80
N VAL A 82 -5.71 4.60 13.11
CA VAL A 82 -4.29 4.97 13.09
C VAL A 82 -4.10 6.35 12.46
N ALA A 83 -4.72 6.59 11.30
CA ALA A 83 -4.64 7.86 10.59
C ALA A 83 -5.14 9.03 11.45
N GLN A 84 -6.27 8.87 12.13
CA GLN A 84 -6.84 9.88 13.03
C GLN A 84 -5.88 10.23 14.18
N ARG A 85 -5.32 9.23 14.86
CA ARG A 85 -4.41 9.46 16.00
C ARG A 85 -3.11 10.15 15.59
N ASN A 86 -2.66 9.88 14.37
CA ASN A 86 -1.36 10.36 13.87
C ASN A 86 -1.49 11.55 12.90
N GLY A 87 -2.69 12.11 12.69
CA GLY A 87 -2.90 13.25 11.79
C GLY A 87 -2.60 12.93 10.32
N ILE A 88 -2.74 11.66 9.90
CA ILE A 88 -2.49 11.23 8.53
C ILE A 88 -3.71 11.54 7.66
N PRO A 89 -3.53 12.19 6.50
CA PRO A 89 -4.64 12.51 5.60
C PRO A 89 -5.34 11.29 5.05
N LEU A 90 -6.65 11.41 4.78
CA LEU A 90 -7.49 10.36 4.24
C LEU A 90 -7.67 10.56 2.72
N TYR A 91 -6.86 9.88 1.93
CA TYR A 91 -6.93 9.97 0.47
C TYR A 91 -7.94 8.95 -0.08
N ALA A 92 -9.14 9.42 -0.42
CA ALA A 92 -10.17 8.58 -1.02
C ALA A 92 -9.82 8.25 -2.48
N LEU A 93 -9.79 6.96 -2.82
CA LEU A 93 -9.46 6.44 -4.15
C LEU A 93 -10.68 5.94 -4.91
N MET A 94 -11.78 5.64 -4.22
CA MET A 94 -12.94 4.98 -4.80
C MET A 94 -14.19 5.82 -4.59
N ASP A 95 -15.11 5.73 -5.53
CA ASP A 95 -16.45 6.29 -5.41
C ASP A 95 -17.39 5.35 -4.61
N SER A 96 -18.64 5.76 -4.45
CA SER A 96 -19.66 4.98 -3.72
C SER A 96 -20.06 3.66 -4.40
N LYS A 97 -19.62 3.43 -5.64
CA LYS A 97 -19.86 2.19 -6.40
C LYS A 97 -18.65 1.27 -6.37
N GLY A 98 -17.54 1.71 -5.77
CA GLY A 98 -16.28 0.97 -5.72
C GLY A 98 -15.47 1.05 -7.01
N ALA A 99 -15.77 2.01 -7.88
CA ALA A 99 -14.91 2.35 -9.01
C ALA A 99 -13.84 3.35 -8.58
N MET A 100 -12.69 3.31 -9.24
CA MET A 100 -11.60 4.25 -9.00
C MET A 100 -12.05 5.66 -9.38
N ARG A 101 -11.85 6.65 -8.50
CA ARG A 101 -12.30 8.03 -8.71
C ARG A 101 -11.75 8.61 -10.00
N ALA A 102 -12.63 9.35 -10.73
CA ALA A 102 -12.27 10.03 -11.97
C ALA A 102 -12.23 11.56 -11.82
N ASP A 103 -12.74 12.07 -10.69
CA ASP A 103 -12.80 13.51 -10.35
C ASP A 103 -11.52 13.99 -9.64
N GLY A 104 -11.45 15.28 -9.34
CA GLY A 104 -10.34 15.90 -8.62
C GLY A 104 -9.19 16.33 -9.52
N LEU A 105 -8.06 16.65 -8.89
CA LEU A 105 -6.84 17.10 -9.56
C LEU A 105 -6.19 15.96 -10.38
N SER A 106 -5.28 16.31 -11.28
CA SER A 106 -4.43 15.34 -11.98
C SER A 106 -3.59 14.55 -10.98
N TYR A 107 -3.12 13.36 -11.37
CA TYR A 107 -2.23 12.56 -10.52
C TYR A 107 -0.96 13.33 -10.14
N ALA A 108 -0.34 14.00 -11.11
CA ALA A 108 0.88 14.77 -10.89
C ALA A 108 0.70 15.87 -9.84
N GLU A 109 -0.37 16.66 -9.93
CA GLU A 109 -0.70 17.70 -8.95
C GLU A 109 -1.03 17.09 -7.59
N SER A 110 -1.82 16.03 -7.56
CA SER A 110 -2.19 15.31 -6.34
C SER A 110 -0.98 14.71 -5.64
N ALA A 111 -0.08 14.06 -6.38
CA ALA A 111 1.14 13.48 -5.84
C ALA A 111 2.09 14.57 -5.29
N ALA A 112 2.22 15.70 -5.96
CA ALA A 112 3.01 16.84 -5.49
C ALA A 112 2.45 17.41 -4.17
N LEU A 113 1.13 17.60 -4.09
CA LEU A 113 0.47 18.09 -2.87
C LEU A 113 0.60 17.10 -1.72
N ALA A 114 0.31 15.82 -1.95
CA ALA A 114 0.42 14.79 -0.93
C ALA A 114 1.89 14.62 -0.45
N GLY A 115 2.86 14.74 -1.36
CA GLY A 115 4.28 14.72 -1.03
C GLY A 115 4.70 15.93 -0.17
N ALA A 116 4.20 17.13 -0.47
CA ALA A 116 4.46 18.33 0.34
C ALA A 116 3.88 18.18 1.76
N ILE A 117 2.69 17.60 1.89
CA ILE A 117 2.07 17.29 3.20
C ILE A 117 2.95 16.28 3.95
N ALA A 118 3.37 15.19 3.30
CA ALA A 118 4.21 14.15 3.92
C ALA A 118 5.56 14.69 4.44
N ARG A 119 6.12 15.71 3.76
CA ARG A 119 7.35 16.38 4.19
C ARG A 119 7.14 17.49 5.23
N GLY A 120 5.89 17.75 5.63
CA GLY A 120 5.56 18.82 6.55
C GLY A 120 5.72 20.24 5.97
N GLU A 121 5.81 20.37 4.66
CA GLU A 121 5.91 21.65 3.94
C GLU A 121 4.55 22.35 3.80
N ARG A 122 3.48 21.59 4.03
CA ARG A 122 2.09 22.03 3.94
C ARG A 122 1.23 21.28 4.96
N GLU A 123 0.27 21.97 5.56
CA GLU A 123 -0.81 21.34 6.32
C GLU A 123 -1.77 20.59 5.37
N ALA A 124 -2.31 19.48 5.85
CA ALA A 124 -3.22 18.66 5.04
C ALA A 124 -4.49 19.43 4.62
N GLY A 125 -5.15 20.09 5.57
CA GLY A 125 -6.39 20.81 5.31
C GLY A 125 -7.46 19.92 4.65
N ASP A 126 -8.23 20.49 3.71
CA ASP A 126 -9.15 19.71 2.89
C ASP A 126 -8.40 19.02 1.73
N VAL A 127 -8.38 17.70 1.78
CA VAL A 127 -7.73 16.84 0.77
C VAL A 127 -8.73 16.26 -0.24
N SER A 128 -9.98 16.68 -0.24
CA SER A 128 -11.06 16.12 -1.09
C SER A 128 -10.76 16.19 -2.59
N GLN A 129 -10.00 17.21 -3.03
CA GLN A 129 -9.60 17.38 -4.43
C GLN A 129 -8.35 16.58 -4.80
N ILE A 130 -7.60 16.07 -3.83
CA ILE A 130 -6.44 15.22 -4.07
C ILE A 130 -6.95 13.86 -4.52
N ASN A 131 -6.66 13.49 -5.77
CA ASN A 131 -6.98 12.20 -6.34
C ASN A 131 -5.69 11.47 -6.74
N LEU A 132 -5.29 10.48 -5.95
CA LEU A 132 -4.08 9.70 -6.13
C LEU A 132 -4.29 8.48 -7.04
N VAL A 133 -5.37 8.47 -7.82
CA VAL A 133 -5.60 7.48 -8.87
C VAL A 133 -4.93 7.98 -10.15
N PRO A 134 -3.96 7.22 -10.71
CA PRO A 134 -3.38 7.51 -12.03
C PRO A 134 -4.45 7.59 -13.11
N GLU A 135 -4.25 8.43 -14.10
CA GLU A 135 -5.24 8.73 -15.14
C GLU A 135 -5.74 7.47 -15.87
N ASP A 136 -4.86 6.53 -16.13
CA ASP A 136 -5.15 5.25 -16.80
C ASP A 136 -5.98 4.27 -15.95
N LEU A 137 -6.04 4.49 -14.63
CA LEU A 137 -6.85 3.69 -13.71
C LEU A 137 -8.20 4.35 -13.36
N ARG A 138 -8.40 5.62 -13.70
CA ARG A 138 -9.62 6.37 -13.37
C ARG A 138 -10.85 5.75 -14.02
N GLY A 139 -11.90 5.56 -13.22
CA GLY A 139 -13.16 4.95 -13.66
C GLY A 139 -13.14 3.43 -13.78
N LEU A 140 -11.99 2.77 -13.63
CA LEU A 140 -11.94 1.30 -13.61
C LEU A 140 -12.61 0.74 -12.35
N ASP A 141 -13.15 -0.47 -12.45
CA ASP A 141 -13.53 -1.25 -11.28
C ASP A 141 -12.29 -1.51 -10.41
N ARG A 142 -12.46 -1.50 -9.09
CA ARG A 142 -11.35 -1.69 -8.14
C ARG A 142 -10.56 -3.00 -8.35
N LEU A 143 -11.20 -4.07 -8.85
CA LEU A 143 -10.53 -5.34 -9.11
C LEU A 143 -9.70 -5.29 -10.40
N GLU A 144 -10.12 -4.49 -11.39
CA GLU A 144 -9.33 -4.23 -12.58
C GLU A 144 -8.11 -3.36 -12.23
N ALA A 145 -8.32 -2.31 -11.45
CA ALA A 145 -7.22 -1.47 -10.93
C ALA A 145 -6.23 -2.29 -10.07
N ARG A 146 -6.72 -3.24 -9.24
CA ARG A 146 -5.87 -4.16 -8.48
C ARG A 146 -4.95 -4.97 -9.39
N ARG A 147 -5.45 -5.54 -10.49
CA ARG A 147 -4.63 -6.29 -11.43
C ARG A 147 -3.55 -5.39 -12.04
N ALA A 148 -3.92 -4.19 -12.49
CA ALA A 148 -2.96 -3.25 -13.06
C ALA A 148 -1.84 -2.88 -12.07
N VAL A 149 -2.19 -2.64 -10.79
CA VAL A 149 -1.21 -2.35 -9.73
C VAL A 149 -0.29 -3.55 -9.48
N ILE A 150 -0.83 -4.77 -9.43
CA ILE A 150 -0.04 -6.01 -9.29
C ILE A 150 0.93 -6.17 -10.46
N ASP A 151 0.44 -5.97 -11.69
CA ASP A 151 1.25 -6.07 -12.90
C ASP A 151 2.40 -5.05 -12.88
N GLN A 152 2.13 -3.82 -12.43
CA GLN A 152 3.16 -2.80 -12.26
C GLN A 152 4.22 -3.21 -11.23
N ILE A 153 3.82 -3.66 -10.04
CA ILE A 153 4.73 -4.11 -8.98
C ILE A 153 5.62 -5.26 -9.48
N ASN A 154 5.02 -6.22 -10.22
CA ASN A 154 5.75 -7.34 -10.79
C ASN A 154 6.74 -6.90 -11.88
N ALA A 155 6.31 -6.02 -12.79
CA ALA A 155 7.14 -5.51 -13.87
C ALA A 155 8.36 -4.72 -13.36
N GLU A 156 8.23 -4.07 -12.20
CA GLU A 156 9.32 -3.34 -11.56
C GLU A 156 10.20 -4.21 -10.65
N GLY A 157 9.88 -5.49 -10.49
CA GLY A 157 10.64 -6.41 -9.65
C GLY A 157 10.53 -6.15 -8.15
N LEU A 158 9.49 -5.44 -7.71
CA LEU A 158 9.28 -5.01 -6.33
C LEU A 158 8.46 -6.01 -5.51
N ALA A 159 7.91 -7.06 -6.14
CA ALA A 159 7.19 -8.12 -5.46
C ALA A 159 8.16 -9.02 -4.67
N VAL A 160 7.75 -9.40 -3.46
CA VAL A 160 8.43 -10.48 -2.72
C VAL A 160 8.08 -11.81 -3.39
N TRP A 161 9.09 -12.60 -3.68
CA TRP A 161 8.96 -13.89 -4.33
C TRP A 161 9.16 -15.02 -3.32
N TYR A 162 8.41 -16.12 -3.50
CA TYR A 162 8.60 -17.35 -2.73
C TYR A 162 8.75 -18.56 -3.66
N LEU A 163 9.31 -19.64 -3.15
CA LEU A 163 9.38 -20.91 -3.84
C LEU A 163 8.13 -21.72 -3.53
N HIS A 164 7.24 -21.82 -4.53
CA HIS A 164 6.09 -22.71 -4.46
C HIS A 164 6.53 -24.13 -4.79
N LYS A 165 6.24 -25.06 -3.86
CA LYS A 165 6.51 -26.48 -4.05
C LYS A 165 5.24 -27.18 -4.46
N GLU A 166 5.22 -27.77 -5.63
CA GLU A 166 4.17 -28.62 -6.12
C GLU A 166 4.69 -30.06 -6.20
N ILE A 167 3.90 -31.00 -5.72
CA ILE A 167 4.22 -32.44 -5.81
C ILE A 167 3.29 -33.02 -6.85
N ASP A 168 3.85 -33.54 -7.94
CA ASP A 168 3.11 -34.31 -8.93
C ASP A 168 2.52 -35.55 -8.28
N LYS A 169 1.22 -35.69 -8.34
CA LYS A 169 0.48 -36.76 -7.63
C LYS A 169 0.66 -38.13 -8.27
N GLU A 170 1.08 -38.21 -9.53
CA GLU A 170 1.27 -39.49 -10.25
C GLU A 170 2.71 -39.97 -10.14
N THR A 171 3.66 -39.08 -10.21
CA THR A 171 5.09 -39.42 -10.24
C THR A 171 5.79 -39.21 -8.89
N GLY A 172 5.19 -38.46 -7.96
CA GLY A 172 5.84 -38.02 -6.71
C GLY A 172 6.96 -37.00 -6.92
N ALA A 173 7.17 -36.52 -8.15
CA ALA A 173 8.23 -35.56 -8.45
C ALA A 173 7.91 -34.19 -7.82
N GLU A 174 8.95 -33.58 -7.21
CA GLU A 174 8.86 -32.23 -6.66
C GLU A 174 9.20 -31.22 -7.75
N HIS A 175 8.30 -30.27 -7.96
CA HIS A 175 8.49 -29.11 -8.83
C HIS A 175 8.55 -27.86 -7.97
N LEU A 176 9.64 -27.07 -8.09
CA LEU A 176 9.82 -25.79 -7.41
C LEU A 176 9.66 -24.67 -8.42
N GLU A 177 8.67 -23.81 -8.20
CA GLU A 177 8.41 -22.66 -9.04
C GLU A 177 8.53 -21.38 -8.20
N ARG A 178 9.21 -20.38 -8.75
CA ARG A 178 9.28 -19.05 -8.13
C ARG A 178 8.02 -18.28 -8.47
N ARG A 179 7.23 -17.94 -7.45
CA ARG A 179 5.99 -17.18 -7.59
C ARG A 179 6.04 -15.86 -6.81
N PRO A 180 5.48 -14.77 -7.35
CA PRO A 180 5.34 -13.53 -6.58
C PRO A 180 4.31 -13.72 -5.47
N LEU A 181 4.59 -13.17 -4.28
CA LEU A 181 3.69 -13.27 -3.14
C LEU A 181 2.33 -12.57 -3.38
N VAL A 182 2.31 -11.54 -4.21
CA VAL A 182 1.09 -10.80 -4.61
C VAL A 182 0.16 -11.59 -5.53
N ASP A 183 0.61 -12.73 -6.07
CA ASP A 183 -0.17 -13.61 -6.94
C ASP A 183 -1.00 -14.66 -6.15
N GLN A 184 -1.00 -14.58 -4.84
CA GLN A 184 -1.85 -15.45 -4.02
C GLN A 184 -3.33 -15.14 -4.28
N LYS A 185 -4.13 -16.20 -4.36
CA LYS A 185 -5.59 -16.10 -4.50
C LYS A 185 -6.12 -15.15 -3.44
N PRO A 186 -7.03 -14.23 -3.80
CA PRO A 186 -7.64 -13.34 -2.83
C PRO A 186 -8.21 -14.17 -1.68
N ILE A 187 -7.76 -13.89 -0.47
CA ILE A 187 -8.38 -14.43 0.72
C ILE A 187 -9.77 -13.81 0.78
N MET A 188 -10.81 -14.62 0.55
CA MET A 188 -12.17 -14.22 0.84
C MET A 188 -12.25 -14.07 2.35
N GLN A 189 -12.09 -12.84 2.85
CA GLN A 189 -12.55 -12.56 4.21
C GLN A 189 -14.07 -12.59 4.18
N PRO A 190 -14.73 -13.45 4.99
CA PRO A 190 -16.15 -13.29 5.20
C PRO A 190 -16.35 -11.88 5.77
N PHE A 191 -17.18 -11.08 5.13
CA PHE A 191 -17.69 -9.88 5.75
C PHE A 191 -18.42 -10.34 7.01
N GLY A 192 -17.85 -10.06 8.18
CA GLY A 192 -18.57 -10.20 9.41
C GLY A 192 -19.75 -9.24 9.38
N ASP A 193 -20.91 -9.75 9.77
CA ASP A 193 -22.15 -9.01 9.97
C ASP A 193 -21.96 -7.87 10.99
#